data_0a784f7818b137a8a870ba2968f6efc7
#
_entry.id   0a784f7818b137a8a870ba2968f6efc7
#
_cell.length_a   1.000
_cell.length_b   1.000
_cell.length_c   1.000
_cell.angle_alpha   90.00
_cell.angle_beta   90.00
_cell.angle_gamma   90.00
#
_symmetry.space_group_name_H-M   'P 1'
#
loop_
_entity.id
_entity.type
_entity.pdbx_description
1 polymer ?
#
loop_
_entity_poly.entity_id
_entity_poly.type
_entity_poly.pdbx_seq_one_letter_code
_entity_poly.pdbx_strand_id
1 'polypeptide(L)'
;MRVTRLVPAVAVLLALAGCGSGGDTGLVPPAAAGSLEELAAEVKCVPDVQTDADELRQAVCRTARGRFVLATFATDRGQREWVDDAKDYGGHYLVGRKWVAVGDDGVVRALRGTLGGELEAGTDHRAHGG
;
A
#
# COMPACT_ATOMS: atom_id res chain seq x y z
N MET A 1 53.26 31.43 40.40
CA MET A 1 52.78 30.65 40.15
C MET A 1 51.66 30.71 39.51
N ARG A 2 51.39 30.31 38.62
CA ARG A 2 50.43 30.46 37.93
C ARG A 2 49.83 29.32 37.53
N VAL A 3 48.73 29.11 37.35
CA VAL A 3 48.09 27.99 37.00
C VAL A 3 47.52 28.14 35.72
N THR A 4 47.90 27.38 34.90
CA THR A 4 47.35 27.46 33.65
C THR A 4 46.24 26.59 33.51
N ARG A 5 45.25 27.10 33.21
CA ARG A 5 44.18 26.40 33.06
C ARG A 5 44.02 26.00 31.74
N LEU A 6 44.00 24.91 31.34
CA LEU A 6 43.71 24.43 30.09
C LEU A 6 42.32 24.03 30.02
N VAL A 7 41.61 24.62 29.23
CA VAL A 7 40.25 24.25 29.06
C VAL A 7 40.20 23.29 27.90
N PRO A 8 39.83 22.12 28.13
CA PRO A 8 39.70 21.24 27.02
C PRO A 8 38.53 21.66 26.19
N ALA A 9 38.79 21.85 25.01
CA ALA A 9 37.72 22.10 24.06
C ALA A 9 37.02 20.81 23.85
N VAL A 10 35.84 20.80 24.26
CA VAL A 10 35.01 19.65 23.99
C VAL A 10 34.50 19.81 22.61
N ALA A 11 35.00 19.07 21.75
CA ALA A 11 34.47 19.04 20.43
C ALA A 11 33.28 18.15 20.48
N VAL A 12 32.17 18.73 20.42
CA VAL A 12 30.97 17.96 20.31
C VAL A 12 30.78 17.61 18.89
N LEU A 13 31.02 16.39 18.61
CA LEU A 13 30.74 15.92 17.34
C LEU A 13 29.31 15.56 17.27
N LEU A 14 28.60 16.34 16.65
CA LEU A 14 27.26 15.98 16.37
C LEU A 14 27.27 15.10 15.21
N ALA A 15 27.18 13.89 15.48
CA ALA A 15 26.95 12.98 14.41
C ALA A 15 25.54 13.10 14.01
N LEU A 16 25.34 13.76 12.96
CA LEU A 16 24.07 13.72 12.40
C LEU A 16 23.92 12.44 11.75
N ALA A 17 23.25 11.61 12.35
CA ALA A 17 22.82 10.44 11.69
C ALA A 17 21.90 10.89 10.65
N GLY A 18 22.33 10.97 9.52
CA GLY A 18 21.47 11.26 8.46
C GLY A 18 20.48 10.16 8.34
N CYS A 19 19.33 10.47 8.32
CA CYS A 19 18.33 9.57 8.08
C CYS A 19 18.47 9.07 6.78
N GLY A 20 18.97 8.01 6.70
CA GLY A 20 19.16 7.61 5.45
C GLY A 20 18.06 7.16 4.69
N SER A 21 17.05 7.34 5.06
CA SER A 21 16.04 6.88 4.33
C SER A 21 15.96 7.30 3.07
N GLY A 22 16.92 7.49 2.61
CA GLY A 22 16.85 7.91 1.52
C GLY A 22 15.94 7.52 0.67
N GLY A 23 15.93 7.17 0.21
CA GLY A 23 15.31 6.85 -0.68
C GLY A 23 14.10 7.09 -0.94
N ASP A 24 13.82 7.35 -0.35
CA ASP A 24 12.74 7.44 -0.51
C ASP A 24 12.25 8.40 -1.17
N THR A 25 12.37 8.64 -2.05
CA THR A 25 11.61 9.49 -2.70
C THR A 25 10.30 9.46 -2.14
N GLY A 26 10.07 8.69 -1.21
CA GLY A 26 8.92 8.83 -0.49
C GLY A 26 7.66 8.55 -1.14
N LEU A 27 7.66 8.05 -2.22
CA LEU A 27 6.45 7.96 -2.94
C LEU A 27 5.62 6.77 -2.62
N VAL A 28 6.19 5.68 -2.25
CA VAL A 28 5.45 4.46 -1.99
C VAL A 28 5.81 3.96 -0.60
N PRO A 29 4.85 3.98 0.32
CA PRO A 29 5.11 3.48 1.66
C PRO A 29 5.16 1.96 1.68
N PRO A 30 5.60 1.36 2.77
CA PRO A 30 5.46 -0.07 2.93
C PRO A 30 4.00 -0.48 2.83
N ALA A 31 3.75 -1.69 2.39
CA ALA A 31 2.38 -2.14 2.24
C ALA A 31 1.64 -2.08 3.57
N ALA A 32 0.48 -1.48 3.57
CA ALA A 32 -0.36 -1.41 4.75
C ALA A 32 -0.86 -2.80 5.11
N ALA A 33 -1.31 -2.95 6.34
CA ALA A 33 -1.91 -4.18 6.82
C ALA A 33 -3.03 -3.79 7.76
N GLY A 34 -4.01 -4.65 7.90
CA GLY A 34 -5.10 -4.39 8.80
C GLY A 34 -6.43 -4.92 8.28
N SER A 35 -7.48 -4.59 8.99
CA SER A 35 -8.82 -4.99 8.61
C SER A 35 -9.31 -4.21 7.40
N LEU A 36 -10.40 -4.66 6.82
CA LEU A 36 -11.06 -3.93 5.74
C LEU A 36 -11.35 -2.50 6.17
N GLU A 37 -11.88 -2.34 7.37
CA GLU A 37 -12.23 -1.02 7.88
C GLU A 37 -11.02 -0.12 8.10
N GLU A 38 -9.94 -0.68 8.58
CA GLU A 38 -8.74 0.09 8.80
C GLU A 38 -8.13 0.55 7.48
N LEU A 39 -8.08 -0.34 6.51
CA LEU A 39 -7.56 0.02 5.19
C LEU A 39 -8.45 1.05 4.51
N ALA A 40 -9.76 0.88 4.61
CA ALA A 40 -10.70 1.83 4.03
C ALA A 40 -10.53 3.22 4.64
N ALA A 41 -10.34 3.28 5.94
CA ALA A 41 -10.15 4.56 6.62
C ALA A 41 -8.91 5.29 6.12
N GLU A 42 -7.85 4.58 5.83
CA GLU A 42 -6.63 5.21 5.34
C GLU A 42 -6.82 5.91 3.99
N VAL A 43 -7.72 5.42 3.18
CA VAL A 43 -8.01 6.02 1.88
C VAL A 43 -9.30 6.81 1.88
N LYS A 44 -9.82 7.11 3.06
CA LYS A 44 -11.01 7.94 3.23
C LYS A 44 -12.22 7.34 2.51
N CYS A 45 -12.38 6.05 2.64
CA CYS A 45 -13.51 5.33 2.09
C CYS A 45 -14.42 4.89 3.23
N VAL A 46 -15.71 5.10 3.06
CA VAL A 46 -16.71 4.46 3.90
C VAL A 46 -17.08 3.17 3.16
N PRO A 47 -16.66 2.02 3.64
CA PRO A 47 -16.81 0.80 2.86
C PRO A 47 -18.26 0.33 2.80
N ASP A 48 -18.69 0.04 1.57
CA ASP A 48 -20.00 -0.56 1.35
C ASP A 48 -19.76 -2.06 1.20
N VAL A 49 -19.95 -2.78 2.29
CA VAL A 49 -19.57 -4.19 2.36
C VAL A 49 -20.52 -5.05 1.58
N GLN A 50 -20.01 -5.76 0.61
CA GLN A 50 -20.79 -6.63 -0.27
C GLN A 50 -20.68 -8.11 0.11
N THR A 51 -19.52 -8.49 0.63
CA THR A 51 -19.26 -9.86 1.07
C THR A 51 -18.60 -9.80 2.44
N ASP A 52 -19.09 -10.59 3.36
CA ASP A 52 -18.54 -10.61 4.71
C ASP A 52 -18.49 -12.05 5.17
N ALA A 53 -17.48 -12.77 4.73
CA ALA A 53 -17.28 -14.16 5.11
C ALA A 53 -15.95 -14.29 5.86
N ASP A 54 -15.75 -15.42 6.51
CA ASP A 54 -14.53 -15.63 7.30
C ASP A 54 -13.27 -15.58 6.44
N GLU A 55 -13.35 -16.05 5.22
CA GLU A 55 -12.19 -16.13 4.36
C GLU A 55 -11.96 -14.91 3.50
N LEU A 56 -12.99 -14.16 3.22
CA LEU A 56 -12.95 -13.05 2.27
C LEU A 56 -13.98 -12.00 2.68
N ARG A 57 -13.53 -10.77 2.78
CA ARG A 57 -14.44 -9.64 2.95
C ARG A 57 -14.23 -8.69 1.78
N GLN A 58 -15.28 -8.13 1.27
CA GLN A 58 -15.21 -7.33 0.07
C GLN A 58 -16.14 -6.14 0.18
N ALA A 59 -15.66 -4.98 -0.20
CA ALA A 59 -16.44 -3.75 -0.14
C ALA A 59 -16.21 -2.90 -1.37
N VAL A 60 -17.19 -2.10 -1.70
CA VAL A 60 -17.05 -1.08 -2.72
C VAL A 60 -16.70 0.23 -2.03
N CYS A 61 -15.72 0.91 -2.56
CA CYS A 61 -15.30 2.22 -2.10
C CYS A 61 -15.54 3.25 -3.19
N ARG A 62 -16.09 4.39 -2.81
CA ARG A 62 -16.24 5.51 -3.72
C ARG A 62 -15.61 6.71 -3.06
N THR A 63 -14.54 7.19 -3.65
CA THR A 63 -13.75 8.29 -3.07
C THR A 63 -13.49 9.35 -4.13
N ALA A 64 -12.84 10.41 -3.72
CA ALA A 64 -12.45 11.45 -4.66
C ALA A 64 -11.52 10.92 -5.75
N ARG A 65 -10.82 9.81 -5.48
CA ARG A 65 -9.93 9.20 -6.46
C ARG A 65 -10.66 8.31 -7.46
N GLY A 66 -11.88 7.95 -7.16
CA GLY A 66 -12.69 7.10 -8.00
C GLY A 66 -13.27 5.91 -7.22
N ARG A 67 -13.86 5.01 -7.95
CA ARG A 67 -14.49 3.82 -7.39
C ARG A 67 -13.52 2.66 -7.48
N PHE A 68 -13.45 1.89 -6.43
CA PHE A 68 -12.65 0.66 -6.44
C PHE A 68 -13.27 -0.36 -5.49
N VAL A 69 -12.85 -1.61 -5.65
CA VAL A 69 -13.25 -2.68 -4.75
C VAL A 69 -12.06 -2.95 -3.83
N LEU A 70 -12.32 -3.08 -2.54
CA LEU A 70 -11.30 -3.45 -1.57
C LEU A 70 -11.68 -4.80 -1.00
N ALA A 71 -10.75 -5.74 -1.04
CA ALA A 71 -10.98 -7.09 -0.53
C ALA A 71 -9.89 -7.44 0.49
N THR A 72 -10.28 -8.11 1.55
CA THR A 72 -9.34 -8.62 2.55
C THR A 72 -9.50 -10.12 2.68
N PHE A 73 -8.41 -10.79 3.03
CA PHE A 73 -8.34 -12.25 3.02
C PHE A 73 -7.81 -12.77 4.35
N ALA A 74 -8.31 -13.91 4.76
CA ALA A 74 -7.83 -14.54 5.99
C ALA A 74 -6.41 -15.11 5.81
N THR A 75 -6.06 -15.51 4.59
CA THR A 75 -4.78 -16.15 4.33
C THR A 75 -4.12 -15.57 3.07
N ASP A 76 -2.80 -15.67 3.02
CA ASP A 76 -2.05 -15.26 1.83
C ASP A 76 -2.41 -16.15 0.64
N ARG A 77 -2.65 -17.41 0.88
CA ARG A 77 -3.02 -18.32 -0.19
C ARG A 77 -4.36 -17.94 -0.80
N GLY A 78 -5.33 -17.64 0.04
CA GLY A 78 -6.65 -17.23 -0.45
C GLY A 78 -6.55 -15.96 -1.28
N GLN A 79 -5.74 -15.01 -0.84
CA GLN A 79 -5.49 -13.81 -1.60
C GLN A 79 -4.89 -14.14 -2.97
N ARG A 80 -3.87 -15.00 -3.01
CA ARG A 80 -3.20 -15.29 -4.28
C ARG A 80 -4.12 -16.00 -5.24
N GLU A 81 -4.89 -16.95 -4.76
CA GLU A 81 -5.85 -17.65 -5.60
C GLU A 81 -6.89 -16.70 -6.16
N TRP A 82 -7.40 -15.81 -5.34
CA TRP A 82 -8.41 -14.86 -5.77
C TRP A 82 -7.87 -13.92 -6.86
N VAL A 83 -6.66 -13.40 -6.66
CA VAL A 83 -6.06 -12.49 -7.63
C VAL A 83 -5.79 -13.20 -8.94
N ASP A 84 -5.24 -14.41 -8.87
CA ASP A 84 -4.93 -15.15 -10.09
C ASP A 84 -6.19 -15.46 -10.90
N ASP A 85 -7.27 -15.84 -10.22
CA ASP A 85 -8.53 -16.08 -10.90
C ASP A 85 -9.12 -14.80 -11.48
N ALA A 86 -9.07 -13.72 -10.71
CA ALA A 86 -9.63 -12.45 -11.16
C ALA A 86 -8.90 -11.92 -12.38
N LYS A 87 -7.60 -12.12 -12.44
CA LYS A 87 -6.78 -11.61 -13.54
C LYS A 87 -7.15 -12.23 -14.88
N ASP A 88 -7.77 -13.38 -14.89
CA ASP A 88 -8.26 -13.98 -16.14
C ASP A 88 -9.30 -13.10 -16.80
N TYR A 89 -9.96 -12.27 -16.05
CA TYR A 89 -10.98 -11.36 -16.58
C TYR A 89 -10.44 -9.95 -16.84
N GLY A 90 -9.14 -9.77 -16.76
CA GLY A 90 -8.52 -8.46 -16.95
C GLY A 90 -8.51 -7.64 -15.68
N GLY A 91 -8.32 -6.35 -15.81
CA GLY A 91 -8.37 -5.42 -14.69
C GLY A 91 -7.01 -5.00 -14.16
N HIS A 92 -7.06 -4.09 -13.23
CA HIS A 92 -5.87 -3.57 -12.57
C HIS A 92 -5.98 -3.79 -11.07
N TYR A 93 -4.91 -4.24 -10.46
CA TYR A 93 -4.89 -4.68 -9.08
C TYR A 93 -3.75 -4.04 -8.32
N LEU A 94 -4.04 -3.66 -7.09
CA LEU A 94 -3.00 -3.28 -6.13
C LEU A 94 -3.02 -4.36 -5.06
N VAL A 95 -1.93 -5.09 -4.93
CA VAL A 95 -1.86 -6.27 -4.06
C VAL A 95 -1.00 -5.95 -2.85
N GLY A 96 -1.57 -6.04 -1.67
CA GLY A 96 -0.87 -5.77 -0.43
C GLY A 96 -0.83 -7.01 0.46
N ARG A 97 -0.83 -6.77 1.75
CA ARG A 97 -0.70 -7.85 2.73
C ARG A 97 -2.07 -8.36 3.11
N LYS A 98 -2.49 -9.43 2.49
CA LYS A 98 -3.82 -10.03 2.68
C LYS A 98 -4.94 -9.07 2.30
N TRP A 99 -4.66 -8.19 1.36
CA TRP A 99 -5.69 -7.33 0.79
C TRP A 99 -5.38 -7.03 -0.68
N VAL A 100 -6.40 -6.66 -1.40
CA VAL A 100 -6.29 -6.29 -2.81
C VAL A 100 -7.25 -5.13 -3.06
N ALA A 101 -6.83 -4.16 -3.84
CA ALA A 101 -7.74 -3.15 -4.36
C ALA A 101 -7.83 -3.31 -5.87
N VAL A 102 -9.02 -3.22 -6.40
CA VAL A 102 -9.29 -3.43 -7.83
C VAL A 102 -10.00 -2.21 -8.38
N GLY A 103 -9.48 -1.65 -9.43
CA GLY A 103 -10.08 -0.47 -10.06
C GLY A 103 -9.34 -0.10 -11.33
N ASP A 104 -9.65 1.08 -11.85
CA ASP A 104 -8.95 1.57 -13.02
C ASP A 104 -7.47 1.79 -12.70
N ASP A 105 -6.64 1.74 -13.72
CA ASP A 105 -5.19 1.87 -13.54
C ASP A 105 -4.83 3.12 -12.75
N GLY A 106 -5.41 4.26 -13.10
CA GLY A 106 -5.11 5.50 -12.39
C GLY A 106 -5.52 5.46 -10.92
N VAL A 107 -6.62 4.77 -10.62
CA VAL A 107 -7.11 4.64 -9.25
C VAL A 107 -6.18 3.80 -8.42
N VAL A 108 -5.80 2.63 -8.91
CA VAL A 108 -4.91 1.73 -8.13
C VAL A 108 -3.53 2.33 -7.95
N ARG A 109 -3.04 3.09 -8.93
CA ARG A 109 -1.76 3.80 -8.78
C ARG A 109 -1.85 4.89 -7.72
N ALA A 110 -2.96 5.60 -7.66
CA ALA A 110 -3.15 6.61 -6.61
C ALA A 110 -3.25 5.96 -5.23
N LEU A 111 -3.96 4.85 -5.13
CA LEU A 111 -4.07 4.14 -3.86
C LEU A 111 -2.71 3.63 -3.36
N ARG A 112 -1.85 3.23 -4.28
CA ARG A 112 -0.52 2.76 -3.92
C ARG A 112 0.28 3.82 -3.18
N GLY A 113 0.07 5.08 -3.48
CA GLY A 113 0.73 6.17 -2.78
C GLY A 113 0.36 6.25 -1.30
N THR A 114 -0.77 5.70 -0.92
CA THR A 114 -1.21 5.69 0.48
C THR A 114 -1.02 4.31 1.12
N LEU A 115 -1.37 3.26 0.40
CA LEU A 115 -1.40 1.91 0.98
C LEU A 115 -0.16 1.08 0.69
N GLY A 116 0.70 1.51 -0.23
CA GLY A 116 1.79 0.66 -0.66
C GLY A 116 1.27 -0.50 -1.49
N GLY A 117 2.04 -1.54 -1.60
CA GLY A 117 1.65 -2.73 -2.34
C GLY A 117 2.23 -2.77 -3.74
N GLU A 118 1.90 -3.82 -4.46
CA GLU A 118 2.41 -4.06 -5.80
C GLU A 118 1.31 -3.98 -6.84
N LEU A 119 1.60 -3.33 -7.95
CA LEU A 119 0.63 -3.25 -9.04
C LEU A 119 0.71 -4.52 -9.88
N GLU A 120 -0.44 -5.07 -10.19
CA GLU A 120 -0.55 -6.21 -11.10
C GLU A 120 -1.66 -5.94 -12.09
N ALA A 121 -1.52 -6.43 -13.30
CA ALA A 121 -2.54 -6.27 -14.33
C ALA A 121 -3.02 -7.64 -14.77
N GLY A 122 -4.28 -7.71 -15.08
CA GLY A 122 -4.86 -8.92 -15.59
C GLY A 122 -4.61 -9.10 -17.08
N THR A 123 -5.13 -10.16 -17.62
CA THR A 123 -4.98 -10.49 -19.02
C THR A 123 -5.65 -9.43 -19.88
N ASP A 124 -4.92 -8.94 -20.88
CA ASP A 124 -5.48 -7.97 -21.78
C ASP A 124 -6.00 -8.71 -23.01
N HIS A 125 -7.28 -9.00 -23.00
CA HIS A 125 -7.90 -9.72 -24.09
C HIS A 125 -7.92 -8.91 -25.38
N ARG A 126 -7.77 -7.61 -25.30
CA ARG A 126 -7.77 -6.81 -26.51
C ARG A 126 -6.52 -7.01 -27.31
N ALA A 127 -5.42 -7.35 -26.66
CA ALA A 127 -4.17 -7.55 -27.35
C ALA A 127 -4.24 -8.76 -28.27
N HIS A 128 -5.18 -9.63 -28.03
CA HIS A 128 -5.30 -10.84 -28.84
C HIS A 128 -6.41 -10.70 -29.86
N GLY A 129 -7.08 -9.61 -29.85
CA GLY A 129 -8.20 -9.48 -30.72
C GLY A 129 -7.84 -9.10 -32.10
N GLY A 130 -6.62 -9.00 -32.35
CA GLY A 130 -6.19 -8.56 -33.64
C GLY A 130 -6.49 -9.52 -34.74
#